data_2779d6dba7775e4d58bf80b90a471a6f
#
_entry.id   2779d6dba7775e4d58bf80b90a471a6f
#
_cell.length_a   1.000
_cell.length_b   1.000
_cell.length_c   1.000
_cell.angle_alpha   90.00
_cell.angle_beta   90.00
_cell.angle_gamma   90.00
#
_symmetry.space_group_name_H-M   'P 1'
#
loop_
_entity.id
_entity.type
_entity.pdbx_description
1 polymer ?
#
loop_
_entity_poly.entity_id
_entity_poly.type
_entity_poly.pdbx_seq_one_letter_code
_entity_poly.pdbx_strand_id
1 'polypeptide(L)'
;LRYITIVSSNLDELFEIRVAELKEIARSNTPLAASARASIATLAVSARELVERQYQVLRGDILPALEAEGVKVFFPAQWDDALRNWAYQVFMSEIEPLLTPIALDPAHPFPRISSKTLNFAVELDGRDAFGRRPGLAIVQAPRVLPIAFKVPPEVAGVPHGIVLLSSIIKGFMCELFPGLTVCTQCSFRLTRNSDLFVDEEEMTNLRSALSDELGQRPWGHGVRLEMTADISPEVAERLRKEFDLNEEDCYRVHGSVNLGRYAKIIELVERPDLLFPPFTPSQPAALQKD
;
A
#
# COMPACT_ATOMS: atom_id res chain seq x y z
N LEU A 1 15.20 9.87 -1.92
CA LEU A 1 13.81 9.52 -1.65
C LEU A 1 12.97 9.50 -2.93
N ARG A 2 13.00 10.56 -3.76
CA ARG A 2 12.17 10.69 -4.97
C ARG A 2 12.32 9.50 -5.94
N TYR A 3 13.54 9.04 -6.20
CA TYR A 3 13.76 7.88 -7.10
C TYR A 3 13.13 6.59 -6.56
N ILE A 4 13.16 6.35 -5.27
CA ILE A 4 12.47 5.19 -4.66
C ILE A 4 10.97 5.25 -4.91
N THR A 5 10.36 6.44 -4.79
CA THR A 5 8.91 6.60 -5.06
C THR A 5 8.57 6.40 -6.53
N ILE A 6 9.43 6.85 -7.45
CA ILE A 6 9.28 6.61 -8.89
C ILE A 6 9.37 5.12 -9.21
N VAL A 7 10.36 4.39 -8.68
CA VAL A 7 10.48 2.94 -8.90
C VAL A 7 9.25 2.21 -8.36
N SER A 8 8.70 2.63 -7.22
CA SER A 8 7.46 2.05 -6.69
C SER A 8 6.26 2.28 -7.62
N SER A 9 6.13 3.49 -8.19
CA SER A 9 5.06 3.79 -9.14
C SER A 9 5.21 3.01 -10.45
N ASN A 10 6.43 2.88 -10.96
CA ASN A 10 6.71 2.08 -12.16
C ASN A 10 6.41 0.59 -11.93
N LEU A 11 6.72 0.06 -10.74
CA LEU A 11 6.33 -1.30 -10.38
C LEU A 11 4.81 -1.45 -10.32
N ASP A 12 4.09 -0.48 -9.77
CA ASP A 12 2.63 -0.51 -9.75
C ASP A 12 2.05 -0.58 -11.16
N GLU A 13 2.53 0.24 -12.09
CA GLU A 13 2.12 0.25 -13.48
C GLU A 13 2.49 -1.06 -14.20
N LEU A 14 3.70 -1.59 -13.96
CA LEU A 14 4.12 -2.88 -14.51
C LEU A 14 3.18 -4.01 -14.12
N PHE A 15 2.81 -4.08 -12.83
CA PHE A 15 1.91 -5.13 -12.34
C PHE A 15 0.47 -4.92 -12.79
N GLU A 16 -0.01 -3.69 -12.75
CA GLU A 16 -1.39 -3.33 -13.07
C GLU A 16 -1.74 -3.54 -14.54
N ILE A 17 -0.74 -3.43 -15.44
CA ILE A 17 -0.92 -3.53 -16.89
C ILE A 17 -0.23 -4.78 -17.43
N ARG A 18 1.11 -4.83 -17.42
CA ARG A 18 1.87 -5.87 -18.14
C ARG A 18 1.79 -7.24 -17.49
N VAL A 19 1.92 -7.32 -16.16
CA VAL A 19 1.79 -8.62 -15.47
C VAL A 19 0.35 -9.09 -15.49
N ALA A 20 -0.62 -8.17 -15.40
CA ALA A 20 -2.03 -8.47 -15.55
C ALA A 20 -2.32 -9.12 -16.91
N GLU A 21 -1.87 -8.51 -18.02
CA GLU A 21 -1.99 -9.06 -19.38
C GLU A 21 -1.36 -10.47 -19.50
N LEU A 22 -0.13 -10.64 -18.97
CA LEU A 22 0.52 -11.95 -18.97
C LEU A 22 -0.26 -12.99 -18.17
N LYS A 23 -0.89 -12.61 -17.06
CA LYS A 23 -1.72 -13.52 -16.27
C LYS A 23 -2.97 -13.96 -17.02
N GLU A 24 -3.61 -13.09 -17.77
CA GLU A 24 -4.74 -13.47 -18.62
C GLU A 24 -4.31 -14.44 -19.73
N ILE A 25 -3.19 -14.16 -20.40
CA ILE A 25 -2.62 -15.10 -21.40
C ILE A 25 -2.28 -16.44 -20.72
N ALA A 26 -1.71 -16.43 -19.52
CA ALA A 26 -1.35 -17.66 -18.79
C ALA A 26 -2.56 -18.52 -18.38
N ARG A 27 -3.73 -17.90 -18.18
CA ARG A 27 -5.02 -18.56 -17.91
C ARG A 27 -5.70 -19.08 -19.17
N SER A 28 -5.38 -18.54 -20.32
CA SER A 28 -5.98 -18.94 -21.59
C SER A 28 -5.50 -20.32 -22.05
N ASN A 29 -6.29 -20.96 -22.96
CA ASN A 29 -5.91 -22.23 -23.59
C ASN A 29 -5.08 -22.03 -24.86
N THR A 30 -4.31 -20.94 -24.94
CA THR A 30 -3.49 -20.62 -26.12
C THR A 30 -2.09 -21.25 -26.03
N PRO A 31 -1.39 -21.45 -27.15
CA PRO A 31 0.00 -21.89 -27.15
C PRO A 31 0.96 -20.96 -26.39
N LEU A 32 0.57 -19.70 -26.19
CA LEU A 32 1.36 -18.68 -25.48
C LEU A 32 1.29 -18.83 -23.96
N ALA A 33 0.33 -19.57 -23.41
CA ALA A 33 0.13 -19.69 -21.96
C ALA A 33 1.36 -20.20 -21.20
N ALA A 34 2.10 -21.16 -21.77
CA ALA A 34 3.32 -21.69 -21.16
C ALA A 34 4.44 -20.64 -21.11
N SER A 35 4.63 -19.89 -22.20
CA SER A 35 5.61 -18.79 -22.27
C SER A 35 5.25 -17.66 -21.33
N ALA A 36 3.97 -17.30 -21.22
CA ALA A 36 3.49 -16.28 -20.30
C ALA A 36 3.79 -16.67 -18.84
N ARG A 37 3.51 -17.90 -18.42
CA ARG A 37 3.87 -18.41 -17.07
C ARG A 37 5.36 -18.32 -16.79
N ALA A 38 6.20 -18.71 -17.74
CA ALA A 38 7.66 -18.59 -17.58
C ALA A 38 8.11 -17.14 -17.44
N SER A 39 7.51 -16.23 -18.20
CA SER A 39 7.79 -14.78 -18.10
C SER A 39 7.36 -14.21 -16.75
N ILE A 40 6.19 -14.57 -16.23
CA ILE A 40 5.71 -14.15 -14.92
C ILE A 40 6.67 -14.61 -13.82
N ALA A 41 7.11 -15.87 -13.83
CA ALA A 41 8.03 -16.41 -12.85
C ALA A 41 9.38 -15.64 -12.86
N THR A 42 9.93 -15.34 -14.04
CA THR A 42 11.17 -14.56 -14.18
C THR A 42 10.99 -13.13 -13.67
N LEU A 43 9.89 -12.48 -14.04
CA LEU A 43 9.57 -11.12 -13.57
C LEU A 43 9.39 -11.07 -12.06
N ALA A 44 8.75 -12.07 -11.46
CA ALA A 44 8.54 -12.13 -10.01
C ALA A 44 9.86 -12.18 -9.23
N VAL A 45 10.86 -12.91 -9.71
CA VAL A 45 12.22 -12.96 -9.10
C VAL A 45 12.86 -11.58 -9.17
N SER A 46 12.95 -10.98 -10.36
CA SER A 46 13.57 -9.66 -10.54
C SER A 46 12.86 -8.55 -9.76
N ALA A 47 11.52 -8.61 -9.71
CA ALA A 47 10.73 -7.66 -8.95
C ALA A 47 10.96 -7.78 -7.44
N ARG A 48 11.12 -9.01 -6.90
CA ARG A 48 11.45 -9.22 -5.48
C ARG A 48 12.82 -8.64 -5.14
N GLU A 49 13.83 -8.93 -5.93
CA GLU A 49 15.18 -8.38 -5.74
C GLU A 49 15.17 -6.85 -5.75
N LEU A 50 14.42 -6.25 -6.71
CA LEU A 50 14.28 -4.80 -6.79
C LEU A 50 13.57 -4.22 -5.58
N VAL A 51 12.45 -4.82 -5.13
CA VAL A 51 11.71 -4.39 -3.94
C VAL A 51 12.59 -4.51 -2.69
N GLU A 52 13.28 -5.63 -2.51
CA GLU A 52 14.19 -5.81 -1.38
C GLU A 52 15.28 -4.73 -1.36
N ARG A 53 15.90 -4.46 -2.51
CA ARG A 53 16.91 -3.41 -2.66
C ARG A 53 16.35 -2.02 -2.35
N GLN A 54 15.11 -1.73 -2.76
CA GLN A 54 14.45 -0.46 -2.41
C GLN A 54 14.35 -0.26 -0.89
N TYR A 55 13.91 -1.29 -0.16
CA TYR A 55 13.77 -1.19 1.30
C TYR A 55 15.11 -1.13 2.01
N GLN A 56 16.14 -1.84 1.51
CA GLN A 56 17.51 -1.74 2.02
C GLN A 56 18.06 -0.33 1.90
N VAL A 57 17.98 0.27 0.70
CA VAL A 57 18.45 1.65 0.45
C VAL A 57 17.63 2.67 1.23
N LEU A 58 16.30 2.49 1.34
CA LEU A 58 15.48 3.40 2.12
C LEU A 58 15.92 3.43 3.59
N ARG A 59 16.08 2.24 4.19
CA ARG A 59 16.37 2.11 5.63
C ARG A 59 17.84 2.34 5.97
N GLY A 60 18.76 1.87 5.13
CA GLY A 60 20.20 1.93 5.37
C GLY A 60 20.82 3.27 5.02
N ASP A 61 20.32 3.91 3.97
CA ASP A 61 20.97 5.10 3.41
C ASP A 61 20.09 6.35 3.52
N ILE A 62 18.83 6.29 3.04
CA ILE A 62 17.99 7.49 2.85
C ILE A 62 17.43 8.01 4.17
N LEU A 63 16.83 7.16 5.00
CA LEU A 63 16.25 7.62 6.27
C LEU A 63 17.32 8.18 7.21
N PRO A 64 18.51 7.56 7.37
CA PRO A 64 19.60 8.15 8.16
C PRO A 64 20.12 9.48 7.58
N ALA A 65 20.25 9.59 6.26
CA ALA A 65 20.68 10.83 5.63
C ALA A 65 19.65 11.96 5.81
N LEU A 66 18.36 11.66 5.75
CA LEU A 66 17.30 12.63 6.04
C LEU A 66 17.31 13.07 7.52
N GLU A 67 17.54 12.13 8.45
CA GLU A 67 17.63 12.44 9.87
C GLU A 67 18.83 13.37 10.16
N ALA A 68 19.97 13.17 9.49
CA ALA A 68 21.12 14.06 9.58
C ALA A 68 20.81 15.51 9.12
N GLU A 69 19.84 15.66 8.18
CA GLU A 69 19.35 16.95 7.68
C GLU A 69 18.15 17.48 8.51
N GLY A 70 17.87 16.88 9.68
CA GLY A 70 16.77 17.30 10.55
C GLY A 70 15.38 16.88 10.07
N VAL A 71 15.29 15.95 9.14
CA VAL A 71 14.03 15.34 8.65
C VAL A 71 13.92 13.94 9.20
N LYS A 72 13.05 13.71 10.18
CA LYS A 72 12.91 12.42 10.84
C LYS A 72 11.53 11.81 10.65
N VAL A 73 11.50 10.58 10.15
CA VAL A 73 10.30 9.75 10.04
C VAL A 73 10.24 8.85 11.28
N PHE A 74 9.22 9.05 12.12
CA PHE A 74 9.05 8.31 13.35
C PHE A 74 8.18 7.07 13.14
N PHE A 75 8.66 5.94 13.66
CA PHE A 75 7.93 4.66 13.71
C PHE A 75 7.45 4.40 15.15
N PRO A 76 6.38 3.61 15.36
CA PRO A 76 5.77 3.44 16.71
C PRO A 76 6.75 3.03 17.82
N ALA A 77 7.76 2.22 17.50
CA ALA A 77 8.80 1.82 18.47
C ALA A 77 9.73 2.95 18.93
N GLN A 78 9.72 4.10 18.25
CA GLN A 78 10.56 5.27 18.54
C GLN A 78 9.77 6.40 19.22
N TRP A 79 8.48 6.21 19.50
CA TRP A 79 7.64 7.25 20.09
C TRP A 79 7.90 7.34 21.58
N ASP A 80 8.27 8.54 22.03
CA ASP A 80 8.20 8.92 23.44
C ASP A 80 6.76 9.27 23.83
N ASP A 81 6.55 9.63 25.10
CA ASP A 81 5.23 9.93 25.63
C ASP A 81 4.61 11.18 24.96
N ALA A 82 5.41 12.19 24.63
CA ALA A 82 4.92 13.42 23.99
C ALA A 82 4.43 13.14 22.58
N LEU A 83 5.23 12.44 21.79
CA LEU A 83 4.88 12.05 20.42
C LEU A 83 3.71 11.06 20.40
N ARG A 84 3.67 10.11 21.34
CA ARG A 84 2.55 9.16 21.48
C ARG A 84 1.25 9.89 21.81
N ASN A 85 1.26 10.83 22.74
CA ASN A 85 0.08 11.61 23.09
C ASN A 85 -0.40 12.48 21.92
N TRP A 86 0.51 13.13 21.21
CA TRP A 86 0.16 13.89 20.01
C TRP A 86 -0.46 12.97 18.93
N ALA A 87 0.17 11.82 18.63
CA ALA A 87 -0.33 10.89 17.64
C ALA A 87 -1.69 10.29 18.06
N TYR A 88 -1.94 10.09 19.37
CA TYR A 88 -3.23 9.66 19.89
C TYR A 88 -4.33 10.70 19.64
N GLN A 89 -4.05 11.98 19.87
CA GLN A 89 -5.02 13.05 19.58
C GLN A 89 -5.37 13.10 18.09
N VAL A 90 -4.36 13.00 17.21
CA VAL A 90 -4.58 12.93 15.75
C VAL A 90 -5.40 11.68 15.41
N PHE A 91 -5.09 10.52 15.99
CA PHE A 91 -5.83 9.29 15.77
C PHE A 91 -7.30 9.45 16.13
N MET A 92 -7.61 9.91 17.34
CA MET A 92 -8.98 10.03 17.83
C MET A 92 -9.81 11.09 17.11
N SER A 93 -9.19 12.21 16.70
CA SER A 93 -9.90 13.34 16.11
C SER A 93 -10.06 13.24 14.59
N GLU A 94 -9.09 12.66 13.88
CA GLU A 94 -9.03 12.70 12.42
C GLU A 94 -9.09 11.33 11.75
N ILE A 95 -8.65 10.27 12.42
CA ILE A 95 -8.47 8.95 11.78
C ILE A 95 -9.54 7.96 12.22
N GLU A 96 -9.70 7.74 13.52
CA GLU A 96 -10.60 6.74 14.09
C GLU A 96 -12.02 6.85 13.56
N PRO A 97 -12.65 8.07 13.47
CA PRO A 97 -14.03 8.20 12.99
C PRO A 97 -14.23 7.76 11.53
N LEU A 98 -13.16 7.64 10.76
CA LEU A 98 -13.19 7.25 9.35
C LEU A 98 -12.81 5.77 9.14
N LEU A 99 -12.34 5.08 10.17
CA LEU A 99 -11.99 3.67 10.08
C LEU A 99 -13.20 2.79 10.32
N THR A 100 -13.34 1.74 9.52
CA THR A 100 -14.40 0.73 9.69
C THR A 100 -13.75 -0.65 9.85
N PRO A 101 -13.58 -1.13 11.08
CA PRO A 101 -13.12 -2.49 11.32
C PRO A 101 -14.20 -3.50 10.89
N ILE A 102 -13.81 -4.51 10.10
CA ILE A 102 -14.69 -5.56 9.61
C ILE A 102 -14.19 -6.89 10.14
N ALA A 103 -14.87 -7.46 11.13
CA ALA A 103 -14.57 -8.79 11.62
C ALA A 103 -14.93 -9.84 10.54
N LEU A 104 -14.02 -10.77 10.29
CA LEU A 104 -14.23 -11.84 9.33
C LEU A 104 -14.99 -13.00 10.00
N ASP A 105 -16.23 -13.17 9.61
CA ASP A 105 -17.09 -14.28 9.99
C ASP A 105 -17.16 -15.28 8.82
N PRO A 106 -17.05 -16.60 9.06
CA PRO A 106 -17.24 -17.61 8.01
C PRO A 106 -18.57 -17.51 7.25
N ALA A 107 -19.58 -16.88 7.85
CA ALA A 107 -20.90 -16.69 7.23
C ALA A 107 -20.98 -15.47 6.29
N HIS A 108 -19.99 -14.60 6.29
CA HIS A 108 -19.98 -13.41 5.46
C HIS A 108 -18.82 -13.45 4.45
N PRO A 109 -19.02 -12.93 3.23
CA PRO A 109 -17.95 -12.85 2.25
C PRO A 109 -16.84 -11.92 2.75
N PHE A 110 -15.62 -12.17 2.28
CA PHE A 110 -14.48 -11.30 2.55
C PHE A 110 -14.76 -9.86 2.04
N PRO A 111 -14.38 -8.83 2.81
CA PRO A 111 -14.63 -7.45 2.41
C PRO A 111 -13.90 -7.12 1.11
N ARG A 112 -14.55 -6.36 0.26
CA ARG A 112 -13.98 -5.93 -1.01
C ARG A 112 -12.84 -4.94 -0.75
N ILE A 113 -11.64 -5.29 -1.23
CA ILE A 113 -10.44 -4.46 -1.10
C ILE A 113 -10.18 -3.70 -2.40
N SER A 114 -10.19 -2.39 -2.33
CA SER A 114 -9.87 -1.52 -3.47
C SER A 114 -8.39 -1.61 -3.86
N SER A 115 -8.09 -1.47 -5.17
CA SER A 115 -6.71 -1.48 -5.67
C SER A 115 -5.86 -0.40 -5.01
N LYS A 116 -4.64 -0.75 -4.62
CA LYS A 116 -3.60 0.16 -4.09
C LYS A 116 -3.98 0.93 -2.80
N THR A 117 -5.02 0.50 -2.06
CA THR A 117 -5.37 1.06 -0.76
C THR A 117 -4.55 0.45 0.37
N LEU A 118 -4.36 1.21 1.44
CA LEU A 118 -3.75 0.71 2.67
C LEU A 118 -4.81 -0.04 3.48
N ASN A 119 -4.49 -1.27 3.85
CA ASN A 119 -5.35 -2.11 4.68
C ASN A 119 -4.53 -2.78 5.77
N PHE A 120 -5.20 -3.21 6.82
CA PHE A 120 -4.61 -3.98 7.90
C PHE A 120 -5.39 -5.28 8.09
N ALA A 121 -4.67 -6.37 8.27
CA ALA A 121 -5.21 -7.62 8.78
C ALA A 121 -4.79 -7.73 10.25
N VAL A 122 -5.77 -7.95 11.13
CA VAL A 122 -5.62 -7.88 12.58
C VAL A 122 -6.12 -9.19 13.17
N GLU A 123 -5.22 -9.95 13.81
CA GLU A 123 -5.58 -11.14 14.54
C GLU A 123 -6.07 -10.77 15.94
N LEU A 124 -7.24 -11.29 16.29
CA LEU A 124 -7.95 -10.92 17.51
C LEU A 124 -8.19 -12.18 18.36
N ASP A 125 -7.99 -12.06 19.66
CA ASP A 125 -8.40 -13.03 20.65
C ASP A 125 -9.45 -12.44 21.60
N GLY A 126 -10.26 -13.33 22.17
CA GLY A 126 -11.34 -12.94 23.05
C GLY A 126 -12.72 -13.17 22.44
N ARG A 127 -13.73 -12.59 23.09
CA ARG A 127 -15.13 -12.60 22.62
C ARG A 127 -15.65 -11.19 22.50
N ASP A 128 -16.32 -10.91 21.38
CA ASP A 128 -17.02 -9.64 21.21
C ASP A 128 -18.24 -9.52 22.15
N ALA A 129 -18.89 -8.36 22.13
CA ALA A 129 -20.07 -8.09 22.96
C ALA A 129 -21.24 -9.06 22.68
N PHE A 130 -21.22 -9.79 21.58
CA PHE A 130 -22.20 -10.81 21.20
C PHE A 130 -21.71 -12.23 21.49
N GLY A 131 -20.56 -12.40 22.15
CA GLY A 131 -19.98 -13.70 22.52
C GLY A 131 -19.28 -14.43 21.36
N ARG A 132 -19.11 -13.81 20.17
CA ARG A 132 -18.43 -14.39 19.01
C ARG A 132 -16.92 -14.25 19.15
N ARG A 133 -16.17 -15.15 18.53
CA ARG A 133 -14.70 -15.08 18.40
C ARG A 133 -14.34 -14.68 16.98
N PRO A 134 -14.07 -13.40 16.70
CA PRO A 134 -13.83 -12.95 15.33
C PRO A 134 -12.53 -13.52 14.72
N GLY A 135 -11.52 -13.83 15.51
CA GLY A 135 -10.25 -14.39 15.08
C GLY A 135 -9.43 -13.46 14.17
N LEU A 136 -10.02 -12.94 13.12
CA LEU A 136 -9.37 -12.04 12.16
C LEU A 136 -10.31 -10.89 11.79
N ALA A 137 -9.79 -9.69 11.70
CA ALA A 137 -10.49 -8.50 11.19
C ALA A 137 -9.67 -7.79 10.11
N ILE A 138 -10.37 -7.08 9.22
CA ILE A 138 -9.76 -6.19 8.23
C ILE A 138 -10.12 -4.75 8.59
N VAL A 139 -9.13 -3.88 8.60
CA VAL A 139 -9.30 -2.43 8.75
C VAL A 139 -8.83 -1.77 7.47
N GLN A 140 -9.72 -1.04 6.80
CA GLN A 140 -9.43 -0.33 5.57
C GLN A 140 -9.19 1.14 5.88
N ALA A 141 -8.05 1.70 5.44
CA ALA A 141 -7.77 3.13 5.56
C ALA A 141 -8.34 3.86 4.34
N PRO A 142 -9.33 4.75 4.52
CA PRO A 142 -9.91 5.52 3.43
C PRO A 142 -8.89 6.41 2.72
N ARG A 143 -9.03 6.57 1.41
CA ARG A 143 -8.11 7.38 0.59
C ARG A 143 -8.14 8.87 0.93
N VAL A 144 -9.19 9.35 1.57
CA VAL A 144 -9.33 10.74 2.01
C VAL A 144 -8.35 11.11 3.12
N LEU A 145 -7.88 10.12 3.90
CA LEU A 145 -6.92 10.35 4.96
C LEU A 145 -5.56 10.77 4.42
N PRO A 146 -4.90 11.76 5.06
CA PRO A 146 -3.52 12.12 4.74
C PRO A 146 -2.59 10.91 4.87
N ILE A 147 -1.60 10.80 3.99
CA ILE A 147 -0.64 9.69 3.99
C ILE A 147 0.39 9.81 5.10
N ALA A 148 0.73 11.08 5.45
CA ALA A 148 1.73 11.44 6.44
C ALA A 148 1.28 12.71 7.16
N PHE A 149 1.70 12.83 8.41
CA PHE A 149 1.40 13.95 9.30
C PHE A 149 2.70 14.63 9.72
N LYS A 150 2.71 15.95 9.68
CA LYS A 150 3.82 16.77 10.19
C LYS A 150 3.69 16.89 11.71
N VAL A 151 4.71 16.47 12.42
CA VAL A 151 4.76 16.56 13.88
C VAL A 151 5.25 17.97 14.25
N PRO A 152 4.61 18.67 15.20
CA PRO A 152 5.12 19.94 15.69
C PRO A 152 6.57 19.82 16.20
N PRO A 153 7.47 20.76 15.88
CA PRO A 153 8.89 20.66 16.24
C PRO A 153 9.13 20.50 17.76
N GLU A 154 8.27 21.09 18.57
CA GLU A 154 8.32 21.00 20.05
C GLU A 154 7.98 19.58 20.55
N VAL A 155 7.24 18.80 19.79
CA VAL A 155 6.91 17.40 20.08
C VAL A 155 7.95 16.47 19.45
N ALA A 156 8.37 16.78 18.22
CA ALA A 156 9.31 15.95 17.47
C ALA A 156 10.76 16.06 17.97
N GLY A 157 11.14 17.16 18.61
CA GLY A 157 12.53 17.46 18.97
C GLY A 157 13.46 17.69 17.77
N VAL A 158 12.89 17.76 16.55
CA VAL A 158 13.59 18.02 15.28
C VAL A 158 12.75 18.98 14.41
N PRO A 159 13.38 19.72 13.47
CA PRO A 159 12.67 20.72 12.65
C PRO A 159 11.55 20.13 11.80
N HIS A 160 11.74 18.90 11.28
CA HIS A 160 10.80 18.26 10.36
C HIS A 160 10.50 16.81 10.80
N GLY A 161 9.68 16.68 11.83
CA GLY A 161 9.15 15.39 12.29
C GLY A 161 8.00 14.94 11.38
N ILE A 162 7.99 13.67 10.99
CA ILE A 162 6.95 13.07 10.16
C ILE A 162 6.50 11.75 10.79
N VAL A 163 5.18 11.53 10.84
CA VAL A 163 4.59 10.23 11.17
C VAL A 163 3.68 9.79 10.02
N LEU A 164 3.82 8.54 9.60
CA LEU A 164 2.99 7.98 8.54
C LEU A 164 1.62 7.56 9.10
N LEU A 165 0.57 7.68 8.29
CA LEU A 165 -0.77 7.19 8.62
C LEU A 165 -0.74 5.73 9.09
N SER A 166 0.01 4.87 8.39
CA SER A 166 0.15 3.45 8.76
C SER A 166 0.75 3.26 10.14
N SER A 167 1.66 4.13 10.57
CA SER A 167 2.26 4.11 11.90
C SER A 167 1.26 4.51 12.98
N ILE A 168 0.45 5.55 12.73
CA ILE A 168 -0.57 6.01 13.68
C ILE A 168 -1.63 4.91 13.86
N ILE A 169 -2.17 4.36 12.78
CA ILE A 169 -3.18 3.30 12.86
C ILE A 169 -2.60 2.07 13.58
N LYS A 170 -1.38 1.64 13.26
CA LYS A 170 -0.72 0.52 13.96
C LYS A 170 -0.50 0.82 15.45
N GLY A 171 -0.15 2.04 15.80
CA GLY A 171 0.12 2.45 17.18
C GLY A 171 -1.10 2.40 18.10
N PHE A 172 -2.30 2.57 17.53
CA PHE A 172 -3.58 2.64 18.26
C PHE A 172 -4.62 1.63 17.75
N MET A 173 -4.19 0.55 17.12
CA MET A 173 -5.07 -0.48 16.59
C MET A 173 -6.00 -1.08 17.67
N CYS A 174 -5.53 -1.20 18.90
CA CYS A 174 -6.32 -1.74 20.01
C CYS A 174 -7.57 -0.90 20.32
N GLU A 175 -7.54 0.40 20.06
CA GLU A 175 -8.70 1.30 20.30
C GLU A 175 -9.90 0.95 19.39
N LEU A 176 -9.64 0.34 18.25
CA LEU A 176 -10.68 -0.09 17.30
C LEU A 176 -11.42 -1.36 17.72
N PHE A 177 -10.91 -2.08 18.72
CA PHE A 177 -11.42 -3.39 19.13
C PHE A 177 -11.65 -3.48 20.65
N PRO A 178 -12.57 -2.66 21.19
CA PRO A 178 -12.84 -2.66 22.62
C PRO A 178 -13.30 -4.04 23.12
N GLY A 179 -12.67 -4.55 24.18
CA GLY A 179 -12.97 -5.84 24.77
C GLY A 179 -12.31 -7.05 24.08
N LEU A 180 -11.55 -6.83 23.00
CA LEU A 180 -10.75 -7.86 22.33
C LEU A 180 -9.26 -7.59 22.49
N THR A 181 -8.44 -8.63 22.40
CA THR A 181 -6.99 -8.51 22.41
C THR A 181 -6.46 -8.55 20.97
N VAL A 182 -5.73 -7.52 20.55
CA VAL A 182 -4.98 -7.54 19.29
C VAL A 182 -3.72 -8.36 19.47
N CYS A 183 -3.66 -9.54 18.84
CA CYS A 183 -2.53 -10.47 18.94
C CYS A 183 -1.43 -10.08 17.96
N THR A 184 -1.79 -9.94 16.69
CA THR A 184 -0.89 -9.49 15.63
C THR A 184 -1.62 -8.54 14.69
N GLN A 185 -0.85 -7.74 13.98
CA GLN A 185 -1.37 -6.83 12.97
C GLN A 185 -0.35 -6.64 11.84
N CYS A 186 -0.79 -6.73 10.63
CA CYS A 186 0.04 -6.46 9.46
C CYS A 186 -0.64 -5.48 8.50
N SER A 187 0.15 -4.66 7.84
CA SER A 187 -0.35 -3.84 6.73
C SER A 187 -0.25 -4.63 5.44
N PHE A 188 -1.25 -4.47 4.57
CA PHE A 188 -1.20 -5.05 3.24
C PHE A 188 -1.81 -4.12 2.20
N ARG A 189 -1.47 -4.38 0.94
CA ARG A 189 -1.96 -3.66 -0.23
C ARG A 189 -2.13 -4.63 -1.38
N LEU A 190 -3.26 -4.55 -2.06
CA LEU A 190 -3.56 -5.34 -3.25
C LEU A 190 -3.47 -4.45 -4.49
N THR A 191 -2.72 -4.87 -5.52
CA THR A 191 -2.78 -4.30 -6.86
C THR A 191 -3.68 -5.18 -7.71
N ARG A 192 -4.62 -4.57 -8.43
CA ARG A 192 -5.58 -5.25 -9.31
C ARG A 192 -5.31 -4.89 -10.74
N ASN A 193 -5.76 -5.74 -11.65
CA ASN A 193 -5.78 -5.45 -13.07
C ASN A 193 -6.57 -4.16 -13.33
N SER A 194 -6.04 -3.29 -14.19
CA SER A 194 -6.69 -2.03 -14.61
C SER A 194 -7.34 -2.12 -15.98
N ASP A 195 -7.09 -3.20 -16.73
CA ASP A 195 -7.66 -3.34 -18.07
C ASP A 195 -9.16 -3.60 -18.02
N LEU A 196 -9.86 -3.01 -18.96
CA LEU A 196 -11.26 -3.28 -19.21
C LEU A 196 -11.35 -4.52 -20.11
N PHE A 197 -11.74 -5.65 -19.54
CA PHE A 197 -12.08 -6.82 -20.36
C PHE A 197 -13.50 -6.65 -20.89
N VAL A 198 -13.60 -6.37 -22.17
CA VAL A 198 -14.86 -6.44 -22.91
C VAL A 198 -14.86 -7.78 -23.64
N ASP A 199 -15.67 -8.71 -23.18
CA ASP A 199 -15.87 -9.98 -23.86
C ASP A 199 -16.59 -9.73 -25.19
N GLU A 200 -15.87 -9.85 -26.31
CA GLU A 200 -16.39 -9.54 -27.64
C GLU A 200 -17.54 -10.47 -28.05
N GLU A 201 -17.66 -11.64 -27.43
CA GLU A 201 -18.68 -12.64 -27.75
C GLU A 201 -20.06 -12.33 -27.11
N GLU A 202 -20.12 -11.53 -26.03
CA GLU A 202 -21.37 -11.14 -25.37
C GLU A 202 -21.91 -9.76 -25.78
N MET A 203 -21.30 -9.07 -26.73
CA MET A 203 -21.61 -7.68 -27.07
C MET A 203 -22.90 -7.49 -27.87
N THR A 204 -24.04 -7.50 -27.19
CA THR A 204 -25.28 -6.92 -27.73
C THR A 204 -25.40 -5.41 -27.52
N ASN A 205 -24.62 -4.84 -26.60
CA ASN A 205 -24.61 -3.39 -26.34
C ASN A 205 -23.28 -2.95 -25.70
N LEU A 206 -22.35 -2.45 -26.52
CA LEU A 206 -21.03 -1.96 -26.11
C LEU A 206 -21.07 -0.92 -24.96
N ARG A 207 -22.10 -0.05 -24.95
CA ARG A 207 -22.23 0.99 -23.93
C ARG A 207 -22.59 0.42 -22.56
N SER A 208 -23.44 -0.62 -22.52
CA SER A 208 -23.79 -1.31 -21.28
C SER A 208 -22.62 -2.10 -20.74
N ALA A 209 -21.94 -2.89 -21.61
CA ALA A 209 -20.76 -3.66 -21.25
C ALA A 209 -19.64 -2.76 -20.70
N LEU A 210 -19.35 -1.63 -21.34
CA LEU A 210 -18.37 -0.66 -20.88
C LEU A 210 -18.79 0.00 -19.56
N SER A 211 -20.07 0.27 -19.33
CA SER A 211 -20.57 0.85 -18.09
C SER A 211 -20.43 -0.12 -16.92
N ASP A 212 -20.73 -1.40 -17.15
CA ASP A 212 -20.63 -2.45 -16.15
C ASP A 212 -19.16 -2.74 -15.81
N GLU A 213 -18.29 -2.76 -16.82
CA GLU A 213 -16.86 -3.00 -16.68
C GLU A 213 -16.15 -1.81 -15.97
N LEU A 214 -16.54 -0.58 -16.29
CA LEU A 214 -16.06 0.61 -15.57
C LEU A 214 -16.45 0.58 -14.08
N GLY A 215 -17.65 0.07 -13.78
CA GLY A 215 -18.13 -0.15 -12.41
C GLY A 215 -17.35 -1.24 -11.67
N GLN A 216 -16.86 -2.25 -12.39
CA GLN A 216 -16.09 -3.36 -11.83
C GLN A 216 -14.57 -3.11 -11.76
N ARG A 217 -14.06 -2.10 -12.44
CA ARG A 217 -12.64 -1.76 -12.51
C ARG A 217 -11.90 -1.75 -11.15
N PRO A 218 -12.48 -1.23 -10.04
CA PRO A 218 -11.88 -1.33 -8.71
C PRO A 218 -11.78 -2.78 -8.20
N TRP A 219 -12.50 -3.70 -8.81
CA TRP A 219 -12.67 -5.09 -8.39
C TRP A 219 -12.07 -6.11 -9.37
N GLY A 220 -11.27 -5.66 -10.36
CA GLY A 220 -10.52 -6.54 -11.24
C GLY A 220 -9.68 -7.57 -10.47
N HIS A 221 -9.24 -8.64 -11.15
CA HIS A 221 -8.44 -9.71 -10.53
C HIS A 221 -7.21 -9.16 -9.78
N GLY A 222 -6.89 -9.78 -8.64
CA GLY A 222 -5.65 -9.50 -7.94
C GLY A 222 -4.43 -9.86 -8.79
N VAL A 223 -3.42 -8.98 -8.81
CA VAL A 223 -2.19 -9.19 -9.56
C VAL A 223 -0.97 -9.24 -8.65
N ARG A 224 -0.96 -8.45 -7.58
CA ARG A 224 0.14 -8.37 -6.63
C ARG A 224 -0.39 -8.07 -5.23
N LEU A 225 0.10 -8.81 -4.23
CA LEU A 225 -0.17 -8.59 -2.83
C LEU A 225 1.13 -8.20 -2.12
N GLU A 226 1.19 -6.98 -1.61
CA GLU A 226 2.26 -6.54 -0.71
C GLU A 226 1.79 -6.64 0.74
N MET A 227 2.64 -7.20 1.59
CA MET A 227 2.37 -7.40 3.03
C MET A 227 3.60 -7.03 3.83
N THR A 228 3.44 -6.46 5.02
CA THR A 228 4.56 -6.27 5.94
C THR A 228 5.07 -7.63 6.43
N ALA A 229 6.39 -7.74 6.65
CA ALA A 229 7.06 -9.01 6.94
C ALA A 229 6.67 -9.64 8.29
N ASP A 230 6.03 -8.86 9.16
CA ASP A 230 5.49 -9.28 10.46
C ASP A 230 4.15 -10.04 10.38
N ILE A 231 3.66 -10.31 9.16
CA ILE A 231 2.43 -11.10 8.94
C ILE A 231 2.62 -12.57 9.36
N SER A 232 1.63 -13.15 10.03
CA SER A 232 1.61 -14.60 10.32
C SER A 232 1.44 -15.41 9.02
N PRO A 233 2.03 -16.63 8.94
CA PRO A 233 1.87 -17.49 7.77
C PRO A 233 0.39 -17.80 7.46
N GLU A 234 -0.42 -17.97 8.48
CA GLU A 234 -1.84 -18.29 8.39
C GLU A 234 -2.63 -17.14 7.74
N VAL A 235 -2.37 -15.90 8.18
CA VAL A 235 -3.02 -14.70 7.61
C VAL A 235 -2.53 -14.46 6.19
N ALA A 236 -1.23 -14.61 5.92
CA ALA A 236 -0.67 -14.45 4.57
C ALA A 236 -1.32 -15.43 3.59
N GLU A 237 -1.43 -16.71 3.98
CA GLU A 237 -2.06 -17.75 3.16
C GLU A 237 -3.56 -17.49 2.97
N ARG A 238 -4.26 -17.00 4.00
CA ARG A 238 -5.67 -16.64 3.88
C ARG A 238 -5.88 -15.49 2.89
N LEU A 239 -5.08 -14.41 2.99
CA LEU A 239 -5.15 -13.30 2.04
C LEU A 239 -4.81 -13.75 0.62
N ARG A 240 -3.79 -14.60 0.44
CA ARG A 240 -3.40 -15.14 -0.85
C ARG A 240 -4.54 -15.90 -1.53
N LYS A 241 -5.22 -16.78 -0.78
CA LYS A 241 -6.36 -17.55 -1.28
C LYS A 241 -7.57 -16.67 -1.59
N GLU A 242 -7.84 -15.70 -0.73
CA GLU A 242 -8.99 -14.79 -0.87
C GLU A 242 -8.90 -13.93 -2.13
N PHE A 243 -7.66 -13.58 -2.52
CA PHE A 243 -7.41 -12.77 -3.72
C PHE A 243 -7.06 -13.60 -4.97
N ASP A 244 -7.14 -14.93 -4.90
CA ASP A 244 -6.81 -15.86 -5.98
C ASP A 244 -5.40 -15.61 -6.55
N LEU A 245 -4.41 -15.53 -5.65
CA LEU A 245 -3.02 -15.24 -5.99
C LEU A 245 -2.12 -16.47 -5.78
N ASN A 246 -1.05 -16.53 -6.56
CA ASN A 246 0.03 -17.48 -6.36
C ASN A 246 1.08 -16.92 -5.38
N GLU A 247 1.97 -17.79 -4.88
CA GLU A 247 3.07 -17.37 -4.00
C GLU A 247 4.00 -16.34 -4.67
N GLU A 248 4.19 -16.45 -5.98
CA GLU A 248 5.00 -15.51 -6.77
C GLU A 248 4.42 -14.11 -6.85
N ASP A 249 3.12 -13.92 -6.56
CA ASP A 249 2.43 -12.64 -6.54
C ASP A 249 2.52 -11.93 -5.18
N CYS A 250 3.04 -12.64 -4.17
CA CYS A 250 3.12 -12.16 -2.79
C CYS A 250 4.50 -11.58 -2.48
N TYR A 251 4.51 -10.35 -1.94
CA TYR A 251 5.70 -9.57 -1.61
C TYR A 251 5.69 -9.21 -0.13
N ARG A 252 6.59 -9.80 0.64
CA ARG A 252 6.80 -9.45 2.06
C ARG A 252 7.83 -8.34 2.14
N VAL A 253 7.45 -7.22 2.78
CA VAL A 253 8.29 -6.02 2.83
C VAL A 253 8.66 -5.63 4.27
N HIS A 254 9.91 -5.22 4.47
CA HIS A 254 10.45 -4.80 5.76
C HIS A 254 10.26 -3.30 6.01
N GLY A 255 9.02 -2.83 6.08
CA GLY A 255 8.65 -1.44 6.27
C GLY A 255 7.18 -1.19 5.90
N SER A 256 6.82 0.07 5.68
CA SER A 256 5.47 0.41 5.24
C SER A 256 5.22 -0.10 3.81
N VAL A 257 4.07 -0.71 3.57
CA VAL A 257 3.65 -1.05 2.21
C VAL A 257 3.48 0.23 1.38
N ASN A 258 3.72 0.13 0.06
CA ASN A 258 3.58 1.25 -0.87
C ASN A 258 4.57 2.41 -0.64
N LEU A 259 5.82 2.22 -1.02
CA LEU A 259 6.85 3.26 -0.95
C LEU A 259 6.56 4.49 -1.82
N GLY A 260 5.70 4.39 -2.83
CA GLY A 260 5.23 5.54 -3.62
C GLY A 260 4.62 6.64 -2.74
N ARG A 261 4.03 6.27 -1.61
CA ARG A 261 3.45 7.22 -0.65
C ARG A 261 4.47 8.11 0.05
N TYR A 262 5.73 7.71 0.11
CA TYR A 262 6.81 8.53 0.66
C TYR A 262 7.07 9.82 -0.15
N ALA A 263 6.54 9.94 -1.36
CA ALA A 263 6.57 11.20 -2.12
C ALA A 263 5.96 12.36 -1.32
N LYS A 264 4.93 12.07 -0.49
CA LYS A 264 4.27 13.09 0.34
C LYS A 264 5.21 13.72 1.39
N ILE A 265 6.20 12.98 1.88
CA ILE A 265 7.22 13.50 2.79
C ILE A 265 7.98 14.64 2.14
N ILE A 266 8.32 14.51 0.85
CA ILE A 266 9.06 15.54 0.09
C ILE A 266 8.26 16.86 0.05
N GLU A 267 6.93 16.76 -0.11
CA GLU A 267 6.05 17.92 -0.15
C GLU A 267 5.88 18.57 1.25
N LEU A 268 5.76 17.75 2.31
CA LEU A 268 5.53 18.22 3.67
C LEU A 268 6.76 18.89 4.31
N VAL A 269 7.96 18.50 3.88
CA VAL A 269 9.21 18.96 4.50
C VAL A 269 9.61 20.36 4.04
N GLU A 270 9.21 20.76 2.82
CA GLU A 270 9.48 22.10 2.26
C GLU A 270 10.96 22.55 2.34
N ARG A 271 11.91 21.62 2.03
CA ARG A 271 13.36 21.84 1.98
C ARG A 271 13.85 21.88 0.53
N PRO A 272 13.76 23.04 -0.16
CA PRO A 272 14.16 23.16 -1.57
C PRO A 272 15.65 22.89 -1.79
N ASP A 273 16.48 23.10 -0.78
CA ASP A 273 17.91 22.81 -0.78
C ASP A 273 18.24 21.30 -0.85
N LEU A 274 17.30 20.43 -0.47
CA LEU A 274 17.40 18.98 -0.61
C LEU A 274 16.82 18.46 -1.92
N LEU A 275 16.31 19.34 -2.76
CA LEU A 275 15.77 18.97 -4.08
C LEU A 275 16.79 19.25 -5.18
N PHE A 276 16.70 18.47 -6.25
CA PHE A 276 17.42 18.84 -7.47
C PHE A 276 16.94 20.19 -7.99
N PRO A 277 17.84 21.05 -8.50
CA PRO A 277 17.42 22.30 -9.10
C PRO A 277 16.43 22.04 -10.24
N PRO A 278 15.43 22.91 -10.41
CA PRO A 278 14.47 22.77 -11.50
C PRO A 278 15.20 22.80 -12.84
N PHE A 279 14.84 21.87 -13.73
CA PHE A 279 15.37 21.84 -15.08
C PHE A 279 14.89 23.07 -15.85
N THR A 280 15.84 23.87 -16.33
CA THR A 280 15.55 25.00 -17.22
C THR A 280 15.84 24.54 -18.65
N PRO A 281 14.80 24.30 -19.49
CA PRO A 281 15.03 23.91 -20.87
C PRO A 281 15.71 25.05 -21.66
N SER A 282 16.75 24.73 -22.41
CA SER A 282 17.31 25.66 -23.38
C SER A 282 16.36 25.75 -24.57
N GLN A 283 15.95 26.98 -24.95
CA GLN A 283 15.25 27.16 -26.19
C GLN A 283 16.23 27.03 -27.36
N PRO A 284 15.90 26.21 -28.39
CA PRO A 284 16.68 26.19 -29.62
C PRO A 284 16.77 27.58 -30.21
N ALA A 285 17.95 27.97 -30.75
CA ALA A 285 18.17 29.29 -31.32
C ALA A 285 17.13 29.72 -32.39
N ALA A 286 16.56 28.73 -33.09
CA ALA A 286 15.49 28.95 -34.07
C ALA A 286 14.15 29.39 -33.48
N LEU A 287 13.93 29.20 -32.15
CA LEU A 287 12.70 29.58 -31.44
C LEU A 287 12.90 30.80 -30.53
N GLN A 288 14.12 31.29 -30.41
CA GLN A 288 14.40 32.60 -29.78
C GLN A 288 13.97 33.70 -30.77
N LYS A 289 12.71 34.14 -30.63
CA LYS A 289 12.26 35.33 -31.32
C LYS A 289 12.81 36.54 -30.57
N ASP A 290 13.44 37.47 -31.36
CA ASP A 290 13.85 38.82 -30.93
C ASP A 290 12.69 39.58 -30.28
#